data_0c328a2b9197457f4d80de8d783c913d
#
_entry.id   0c328a2b9197457f4d80de8d783c913d
#
_cell.length_a   1.000
_cell.length_b   1.000
_cell.length_c   1.000
_cell.angle_alpha   90.00
_cell.angle_beta   90.00
_cell.angle_gamma   90.00
#
_symmetry.space_group_name_H-M   'P 1'
#
loop_
_entity.id
_entity.type
_entity.pdbx_description
1 polymer ?
#
loop_
_entity_poly.entity_id
_entity_poly.type
_entity_poly.pdbx_seq_one_letter_code
_entity_poly.pdbx_strand_id
1 'polypeptide(L)'
;MCIRDSHGTEKAVAASVDSSATYCFAHPLTGGKQVVCESWRNIISVGAEPIAITNCLNFGNPEKEKNMGEFVECVQGISEACKYLNFPVVSGNVSFYNETKDKGIKPTPSIGGVGLLKNYKNMVTMDLKNEGNLILVIGKTEGHLDQSIFARSILNEKKGPPPEINLFN
;
A
#
# COMPACT_ATOMS: atom_id res chain seq x y z
N MET A 1 -9.87 6.86 1.90
CA MET A 1 -9.91 6.32 3.29
C MET A 1 -11.29 6.53 3.89
N CYS A 2 -11.78 5.55 4.64
CA CYS A 2 -13.06 5.65 5.35
C CYS A 2 -12.81 5.77 6.85
N ILE A 3 -13.59 6.63 7.53
CA ILE A 3 -13.61 6.75 8.98
C ILE A 3 -15.03 6.47 9.45
N ARG A 4 -15.17 5.61 10.45
CA ARG A 4 -16.44 5.25 11.06
C ARG A 4 -16.34 5.35 12.58
N ASP A 5 -17.22 6.15 13.17
CA ASP A 5 -17.33 6.28 14.63
C ASP A 5 -17.97 5.04 15.28
N SER A 6 -17.82 4.94 16.58
CA SER A 6 -18.35 3.86 17.41
C SER A 6 -19.43 4.39 18.33
N HIS A 7 -20.63 3.80 18.28
CA HIS A 7 -21.75 4.22 19.12
C HIS A 7 -21.40 4.21 20.61
N GLY A 8 -21.76 5.30 21.30
CA GLY A 8 -21.53 5.46 22.74
C GLY A 8 -20.09 5.68 23.17
N THR A 9 -19.17 5.91 22.22
CA THR A 9 -17.76 6.24 22.51
C THR A 9 -17.27 7.36 21.61
N GLU A 10 -16.08 7.91 21.90
CA GLU A 10 -15.40 8.85 20.99
C GLU A 10 -14.44 8.15 20.01
N LYS A 11 -14.39 6.82 20.01
CA LYS A 11 -13.51 6.05 19.14
C LYS A 11 -14.05 5.97 17.71
N ALA A 12 -13.15 5.88 16.74
CA ALA A 12 -13.50 5.58 15.36
C ALA A 12 -12.48 4.65 14.72
N VAL A 13 -12.91 3.96 13.67
CA VAL A 13 -12.06 3.11 12.83
C VAL A 13 -11.73 3.87 11.55
N ALA A 14 -10.43 3.94 11.23
CA ALA A 14 -9.95 4.37 9.93
C ALA A 14 -9.63 3.13 9.08
N ALA A 15 -9.99 3.17 7.80
CA ALA A 15 -9.69 2.08 6.86
C ALA A 15 -9.17 2.64 5.54
N SER A 16 -8.18 1.97 4.97
CA SER A 16 -7.67 2.22 3.61
C SER A 16 -7.63 0.94 2.80
N VAL A 17 -7.68 1.08 1.47
CA VAL A 17 -7.44 -0.03 0.54
C VAL A 17 -6.46 0.46 -0.51
N ASP A 18 -5.33 -0.23 -0.62
CA ASP A 18 -4.20 0.18 -1.44
C ASP A 18 -3.69 -0.99 -2.30
N SER A 19 -3.20 -0.69 -3.50
CA SER A 19 -2.63 -1.68 -4.41
C SER A 19 -1.68 -1.01 -5.41
N SER A 20 -0.54 -1.65 -5.68
CA SER A 20 0.50 -1.14 -6.58
C SER A 20 0.94 -2.19 -7.60
N ALA A 21 0.00 -2.69 -8.41
CA ALA A 21 0.25 -3.77 -9.37
C ALA A 21 1.41 -3.49 -10.35
N THR A 22 1.64 -2.22 -10.73
CA THR A 22 2.78 -1.87 -11.61
C THR A 22 4.11 -1.95 -10.90
N TYR A 23 4.17 -1.59 -9.63
CA TYR A 23 5.37 -1.71 -8.80
C TYR A 23 5.69 -3.18 -8.55
N CYS A 24 4.68 -3.98 -8.18
CA CYS A 24 4.85 -5.42 -7.99
C CYS A 24 5.29 -6.13 -9.28
N PHE A 25 4.82 -5.71 -10.45
CA PHE A 25 5.25 -6.25 -11.73
C PHE A 25 6.69 -5.88 -12.07
N ALA A 26 7.12 -4.65 -11.75
CA ALA A 26 8.49 -4.18 -12.03
C ALA A 26 9.52 -4.76 -11.05
N HIS A 27 9.16 -4.88 -9.77
CA HIS A 27 10.01 -5.43 -8.72
C HIS A 27 9.13 -5.95 -7.56
N PRO A 28 8.79 -7.26 -7.54
CA PRO A 28 7.77 -7.79 -6.64
C PRO A 28 8.03 -7.54 -5.16
N LEU A 29 9.28 -7.74 -4.70
CA LEU A 29 9.69 -7.51 -3.31
C LEU A 29 9.44 -6.05 -2.88
N THR A 30 9.93 -5.10 -3.67
CA THR A 30 9.77 -3.67 -3.39
C THR A 30 8.30 -3.25 -3.50
N GLY A 31 7.58 -3.75 -4.52
CA GLY A 31 6.14 -3.48 -4.68
C GLY A 31 5.32 -3.98 -3.50
N GLY A 32 5.65 -5.16 -2.97
CA GLY A 32 5.02 -5.71 -1.76
C GLY A 32 5.27 -4.84 -0.51
N LYS A 33 6.49 -4.30 -0.33
CA LYS A 33 6.77 -3.33 0.73
C LYS A 33 5.98 -2.03 0.55
N GLN A 34 5.98 -1.49 -0.66
CA GLN A 34 5.34 -0.22 -0.99
C GLN A 34 3.86 -0.21 -0.66
N VAL A 35 3.12 -1.26 -1.03
CA VAL A 35 1.67 -1.31 -0.82
C VAL A 35 1.29 -1.35 0.67
N VAL A 36 2.09 -2.03 1.50
CA VAL A 36 1.88 -2.03 2.97
C VAL A 36 2.19 -0.65 3.55
N CYS A 37 3.31 -0.05 3.16
CA CYS A 37 3.69 1.27 3.63
C CYS A 37 2.72 2.37 3.18
N GLU A 38 2.14 2.25 1.99
CA GLU A 38 1.10 3.16 1.51
C GLU A 38 -0.14 3.09 2.41
N SER A 39 -0.64 1.89 2.67
CA SER A 39 -1.77 1.68 3.57
C SER A 39 -1.51 2.23 4.98
N TRP A 40 -0.33 1.97 5.53
CA TRP A 40 0.09 2.47 6.83
C TRP A 40 0.12 4.00 6.87
N ARG A 41 0.74 4.66 5.87
CA ARG A 41 0.78 6.12 5.77
C ARG A 41 -0.61 6.73 5.62
N ASN A 42 -1.49 6.10 4.84
CA ASN A 42 -2.86 6.54 4.66
C ASN A 42 -3.63 6.55 5.99
N ILE A 43 -3.44 5.55 6.84
CA ILE A 43 -4.07 5.48 8.15
C ILE A 43 -3.52 6.55 9.09
N ILE A 44 -2.20 6.72 9.14
CA ILE A 44 -1.57 7.75 9.97
C ILE A 44 -1.97 9.17 9.54
N SER A 45 -2.13 9.40 8.24
CA SER A 45 -2.44 10.72 7.69
C SER A 45 -3.74 11.34 8.23
N VAL A 46 -4.65 10.54 8.77
CA VAL A 46 -5.88 11.01 9.43
C VAL A 46 -5.77 11.02 10.95
N GLY A 47 -4.61 10.70 11.52
CA GLY A 47 -4.37 10.68 12.96
C GLY A 47 -4.75 9.35 13.63
N ALA A 48 -5.00 8.29 12.86
CA ALA A 48 -5.28 6.98 13.40
C ALA A 48 -4.00 6.19 13.67
N GLU A 49 -4.04 5.34 14.68
CA GLU A 49 -3.00 4.37 14.99
C GLU A 49 -3.23 3.10 14.14
N PRO A 50 -2.31 2.71 13.22
CA PRO A 50 -2.44 1.49 12.45
C PRO A 50 -2.44 0.26 13.36
N ILE A 51 -3.39 -0.68 13.15
CA ILE A 51 -3.54 -1.85 14.01
C ILE A 51 -3.22 -3.14 13.26
N ALA A 52 -3.84 -3.33 12.09
CA ALA A 52 -3.76 -4.58 11.35
C ALA A 52 -4.15 -4.41 9.89
N ILE A 53 -3.76 -5.39 9.08
CA ILE A 53 -4.17 -5.48 7.68
C ILE A 53 -4.92 -6.77 7.37
N THR A 54 -5.76 -6.71 6.35
CA THR A 54 -6.18 -7.85 5.54
C THR A 54 -5.52 -7.76 4.18
N ASN A 55 -5.26 -8.87 3.51
CA ASN A 55 -4.77 -8.86 2.15
C ASN A 55 -5.65 -9.65 1.19
N CYS A 56 -5.71 -9.20 -0.06
CA CYS A 56 -6.33 -9.92 -1.17
C CYS A 56 -5.27 -10.06 -2.26
N LEU A 57 -4.70 -11.26 -2.38
CA LEU A 57 -3.55 -11.53 -3.23
C LEU A 57 -4.03 -12.15 -4.55
N ASN A 58 -3.87 -11.43 -5.67
CA ASN A 58 -4.31 -11.88 -6.99
C ASN A 58 -3.11 -12.04 -7.92
N PHE A 59 -2.90 -13.27 -8.41
CA PHE A 59 -1.76 -13.65 -9.24
C PHE A 59 -2.17 -14.56 -10.41
N GLY A 60 -1.32 -14.67 -11.40
CA GLY A 60 -1.49 -15.58 -12.51
C GLY A 60 -1.36 -17.05 -12.11
N ASN A 61 -1.16 -17.91 -13.10
CA ASN A 61 -1.00 -19.36 -12.88
C ASN A 61 0.28 -19.67 -12.08
N PRO A 62 0.19 -20.26 -10.88
CA PRO A 62 1.33 -20.57 -10.01
C PRO A 62 2.23 -21.69 -10.54
N GLU A 63 1.77 -22.51 -11.50
CA GLU A 63 2.58 -23.54 -12.16
C GLU A 63 3.64 -22.93 -13.08
N LYS A 64 3.49 -21.66 -13.46
CA LYS A 64 4.50 -20.92 -14.20
C LYS A 64 5.51 -20.33 -13.21
N GLU A 65 6.77 -20.76 -13.30
CA GLU A 65 7.86 -20.35 -12.39
C GLU A 65 7.91 -18.83 -12.16
N LYS A 66 7.76 -18.04 -13.22
CA LYS A 66 7.75 -16.60 -13.14
C LYS A 66 6.64 -16.07 -12.21
N ASN A 67 5.40 -16.56 -12.39
CA ASN A 67 4.27 -16.12 -11.60
C ASN A 67 4.41 -16.52 -10.13
N MET A 68 4.96 -17.71 -9.88
CA MET A 68 5.24 -18.18 -8.52
C MET A 68 6.36 -17.38 -7.88
N GLY A 69 7.41 -17.03 -8.61
CA GLY A 69 8.48 -16.15 -8.13
C GLY A 69 7.94 -14.76 -7.75
N GLU A 70 7.12 -14.16 -8.61
CA GLU A 70 6.46 -12.87 -8.34
C GLU A 70 5.60 -12.93 -7.06
N PHE A 71 4.86 -14.02 -6.85
CA PHE A 71 4.07 -14.24 -5.64
C PHE A 71 4.95 -14.31 -4.39
N VAL A 72 5.98 -15.16 -4.41
CA VAL A 72 6.88 -15.36 -3.26
C VAL A 72 7.56 -14.05 -2.86
N GLU A 73 8.12 -13.32 -3.82
CA GLU A 73 8.79 -12.04 -3.55
C GLU A 73 7.81 -10.98 -3.05
N CYS A 74 6.58 -10.88 -3.60
CA CYS A 74 5.56 -9.97 -3.08
C CYS A 74 5.22 -10.29 -1.62
N VAL A 75 4.99 -11.56 -1.29
CA VAL A 75 4.68 -11.99 0.08
C VAL A 75 5.85 -11.71 1.03
N GLN A 76 7.08 -11.91 0.58
CA GLN A 76 8.27 -11.56 1.35
C GLN A 76 8.31 -10.06 1.64
N GLY A 77 8.11 -9.21 0.63
CA GLY A 77 8.08 -7.75 0.79
C GLY A 77 6.99 -7.29 1.75
N ILE A 78 5.77 -7.84 1.63
CA ILE A 78 4.67 -7.60 2.56
C ILE A 78 5.06 -7.99 3.99
N SER A 79 5.66 -9.17 4.16
CA SER A 79 6.07 -9.67 5.47
C SER A 79 7.13 -8.78 6.13
N GLU A 80 8.13 -8.33 5.37
CA GLU A 80 9.17 -7.43 5.88
C GLU A 80 8.59 -6.10 6.35
N ALA A 81 7.72 -5.47 5.54
CA ALA A 81 7.08 -4.21 5.90
C ALA A 81 6.14 -4.37 7.11
N CYS A 82 5.32 -5.42 7.14
CA CYS A 82 4.43 -5.72 8.26
C CYS A 82 5.18 -5.89 9.59
N LYS A 83 6.29 -6.62 9.56
CA LYS A 83 7.12 -6.83 10.76
C LYS A 83 7.74 -5.52 11.25
N TYR A 84 8.30 -4.74 10.32
CA TYR A 84 8.95 -3.49 10.67
C TYR A 84 7.96 -2.45 11.23
N LEU A 85 6.80 -2.31 10.60
CA LEU A 85 5.77 -1.34 10.97
C LEU A 85 4.87 -1.81 12.12
N ASN A 86 5.07 -3.02 12.64
CA ASN A 86 4.16 -3.66 13.60
C ASN A 86 2.70 -3.62 13.14
N PHE A 87 2.49 -3.99 11.87
CA PHE A 87 1.20 -3.90 11.17
C PHE A 87 0.80 -5.30 10.66
N PRO A 88 0.34 -6.19 11.55
CA PRO A 88 0.19 -7.61 11.27
C PRO A 88 -0.94 -7.91 10.29
N VAL A 89 -0.75 -8.96 9.48
CA VAL A 89 -1.82 -9.56 8.68
C VAL A 89 -2.70 -10.42 9.58
N VAL A 90 -3.98 -10.10 9.71
CA VAL A 90 -4.94 -10.83 10.54
C VAL A 90 -5.97 -11.62 9.73
N SER A 91 -6.10 -11.32 8.44
CA SER A 91 -6.96 -12.05 7.51
C SER A 91 -6.49 -11.84 6.08
N GLY A 92 -7.07 -12.57 5.15
CA GLY A 92 -6.82 -12.39 3.74
C GLY A 92 -7.25 -13.58 2.89
N ASN A 93 -7.01 -13.47 1.59
CA ASN A 93 -7.19 -14.55 0.63
C ASN A 93 -6.12 -14.51 -0.45
N VAL A 94 -5.94 -15.63 -1.11
CA VAL A 94 -5.12 -15.77 -2.32
C VAL A 94 -6.01 -16.26 -3.45
N SER A 95 -5.90 -15.63 -4.61
CA SER A 95 -6.53 -16.02 -5.87
C SER A 95 -5.43 -16.25 -6.91
N PHE A 96 -5.37 -17.45 -7.44
CA PHE A 96 -4.47 -17.84 -8.53
C PHE A 96 -5.22 -18.08 -9.83
N TYR A 97 -4.47 -18.40 -10.90
CA TYR A 97 -5.00 -18.67 -12.24
C TYR A 97 -5.78 -17.49 -12.84
N ASN A 98 -5.47 -16.26 -12.43
CA ASN A 98 -6.07 -15.06 -13.02
C ASN A 98 -5.39 -14.77 -14.37
N GLU A 99 -5.91 -15.35 -15.42
CA GLU A 99 -5.34 -15.29 -16.75
C GLU A 99 -6.39 -15.05 -17.83
N THR A 100 -5.98 -14.42 -18.92
CA THR A 100 -6.76 -14.28 -20.14
C THR A 100 -5.89 -14.67 -21.32
N LYS A 101 -6.31 -15.69 -22.10
CA LYS A 101 -5.56 -16.21 -23.24
C LYS A 101 -4.10 -16.53 -22.87
N ASP A 102 -3.91 -17.33 -21.84
CA ASP A 102 -2.62 -17.75 -21.27
C ASP A 102 -1.70 -16.63 -20.77
N LYS A 103 -2.19 -15.40 -20.72
CA LYS A 103 -1.48 -14.27 -20.17
C LYS A 103 -2.01 -13.94 -18.77
N GLY A 104 -1.15 -14.10 -17.77
CA GLY A 104 -1.44 -13.75 -16.39
C GLY A 104 -1.66 -12.25 -16.20
N ILE A 105 -2.46 -11.91 -15.21
CA ILE A 105 -2.54 -10.52 -14.72
C ILE A 105 -1.20 -10.10 -14.12
N LYS A 106 -0.99 -8.81 -13.95
CA LYS A 106 0.13 -8.33 -13.14
C LYS A 106 -0.05 -8.79 -11.68
N PRO A 107 1.04 -9.03 -10.94
CA PRO A 107 0.97 -9.27 -9.50
C PRO A 107 0.15 -8.16 -8.81
N THR A 108 -0.96 -8.52 -8.20
CA THR A 108 -1.90 -7.54 -7.66
C THR A 108 -2.26 -7.88 -6.21
N PRO A 109 -1.32 -7.67 -5.26
CA PRO A 109 -1.67 -7.65 -3.86
C PRO A 109 -2.46 -6.38 -3.55
N SER A 110 -3.62 -6.53 -2.93
CA SER A 110 -4.42 -5.42 -2.38
C SER A 110 -4.40 -5.52 -0.87
N ILE A 111 -4.06 -4.42 -0.22
CA ILE A 111 -3.94 -4.33 1.24
C ILE A 111 -5.09 -3.49 1.78
N GLY A 112 -5.88 -4.08 2.67
CA GLY A 112 -6.89 -3.37 3.45
C GLY A 112 -6.35 -3.08 4.84
N GLY A 113 -5.97 -1.84 5.11
CA GLY A 113 -5.46 -1.41 6.41
C GLY A 113 -6.57 -0.92 7.34
N VAL A 114 -6.42 -1.21 8.62
CA VAL A 114 -7.32 -0.74 9.68
C VAL A 114 -6.52 -0.04 10.77
N GLY A 115 -7.03 1.11 11.21
CA GLY A 115 -6.45 1.89 12.31
C GLY A 115 -7.51 2.37 13.30
N LEU A 116 -7.07 2.73 14.49
CA LEU A 116 -7.92 3.22 15.57
C LEU A 116 -7.67 4.71 15.81
N LEU A 117 -8.74 5.48 15.73
CA LEU A 117 -8.81 6.83 16.30
C LEU A 117 -9.35 6.72 17.75
N LYS A 118 -8.55 7.07 18.73
CA LYS A 118 -8.97 7.08 20.15
C LYS A 118 -10.04 8.12 20.43
N ASN A 119 -9.98 9.24 19.68
CA ASN A 119 -10.99 10.28 19.68
C ASN A 119 -11.16 10.81 18.25
N TYR A 120 -12.33 10.59 17.66
CA TYR A 120 -12.62 11.00 16.28
C TYR A 120 -12.61 12.53 16.09
N LYS A 121 -12.79 13.30 17.15
CA LYS A 121 -12.71 14.77 17.09
C LYS A 121 -11.30 15.28 16.75
N ASN A 122 -10.29 14.43 16.97
CA ASN A 122 -8.88 14.73 16.66
C ASN A 122 -8.48 14.27 15.24
N MET A 123 -9.42 13.78 14.44
CA MET A 123 -9.11 13.35 13.07
C MET A 123 -8.64 14.54 12.23
N VAL A 124 -7.75 14.25 11.30
CA VAL A 124 -7.25 15.20 10.31
C VAL A 124 -7.85 14.89 8.94
N THR A 125 -8.24 15.92 8.21
CA THR A 125 -8.71 15.81 6.82
C THR A 125 -7.76 16.52 5.86
N MET A 126 -7.91 16.29 4.55
CA MET A 126 -7.02 16.84 3.53
C MET A 126 -7.12 18.36 3.34
N ASP A 127 -8.18 18.99 3.83
CA ASP A 127 -8.40 20.42 3.63
C ASP A 127 -7.35 21.26 4.36
N LEU A 128 -6.90 22.32 3.73
CA LEU A 128 -6.16 23.41 4.39
C LEU A 128 -7.10 24.15 5.33
N LYS A 129 -6.75 24.24 6.63
CA LYS A 129 -7.69 24.72 7.67
C LYS A 129 -7.66 26.24 7.85
N ASN A 130 -6.47 26.80 8.04
CA ASN A 130 -6.33 28.21 8.35
C ASN A 130 -5.22 28.85 7.52
N GLU A 131 -5.43 30.11 7.17
CA GLU A 131 -4.37 30.94 6.58
C GLU A 131 -3.20 31.09 7.58
N GLY A 132 -1.97 31.02 7.06
CA GLY A 132 -0.77 31.10 7.88
C GLY A 132 -0.29 29.76 8.46
N ASN A 133 -1.03 28.66 8.27
CA ASN A 133 -0.55 27.34 8.64
C ASN A 133 0.71 26.96 7.84
N LEU A 134 1.67 26.30 8.51
CA LEU A 134 2.88 25.78 7.87
C LEU A 134 2.57 24.51 7.09
N ILE A 135 3.18 24.39 5.92
CA ILE A 135 3.20 23.18 5.11
C ILE A 135 4.57 22.53 5.28
N LEU A 136 4.60 21.31 5.79
CA LEU A 136 5.83 20.56 6.02
C LEU A 136 5.92 19.39 5.01
N VAL A 137 7.08 19.24 4.40
CA VAL A 137 7.40 18.04 3.60
C VAL A 137 8.28 17.14 4.46
N ILE A 138 7.80 15.92 4.71
CA ILE A 138 8.50 14.91 5.51
C ILE A 138 9.12 13.90 4.57
N GLY A 139 10.43 13.68 4.73
CA GLY A 139 11.21 12.77 3.90
C GLY A 139 12.08 13.49 2.88
N LYS A 140 12.80 12.70 2.07
CA LYS A 140 13.71 13.19 1.04
C LYS A 140 13.09 12.98 -0.35
N THR A 141 13.09 14.03 -1.17
CA THR A 141 12.67 13.94 -2.57
C THR A 141 13.88 13.70 -3.44
N GLU A 142 13.96 12.54 -4.09
CA GLU A 142 15.14 12.13 -4.89
C GLU A 142 14.92 12.22 -6.40
N GLY A 143 13.73 12.69 -6.84
CA GLY A 143 13.43 12.87 -8.26
C GLY A 143 13.24 11.57 -9.04
N HIS A 144 12.91 10.47 -8.36
CA HIS A 144 12.62 9.19 -8.99
C HIS A 144 11.32 9.26 -9.81
N LEU A 145 11.38 8.94 -11.10
CA LEU A 145 10.22 9.01 -12.01
C LEU A 145 9.76 7.65 -12.55
N ASP A 146 10.57 6.60 -12.44
CA ASP A 146 10.25 5.27 -12.97
C ASP A 146 8.96 4.72 -12.34
N GLN A 147 8.16 4.05 -13.17
CA GLN A 147 6.82 3.55 -12.81
C GLN A 147 5.79 4.64 -12.40
N SER A 148 6.16 5.91 -12.43
CA SER A 148 5.23 7.00 -12.14
C SER A 148 4.13 7.13 -13.22
N ILE A 149 3.03 7.79 -12.87
CA ILE A 149 1.98 8.15 -13.83
C ILE A 149 2.57 9.09 -14.90
N PHE A 150 3.45 10.01 -14.52
CA PHE A 150 4.12 10.93 -15.44
C PHE A 150 4.94 10.16 -16.48
N ALA A 151 5.82 9.25 -16.06
CA ALA A 151 6.62 8.45 -16.99
C ALA A 151 5.73 7.64 -17.94
N ARG A 152 4.69 6.99 -17.43
CA ARG A 152 3.82 6.13 -18.24
C ARG A 152 2.88 6.90 -19.18
N SER A 153 2.31 8.02 -18.74
CA SER A 153 1.25 8.74 -19.45
C SER A 153 1.77 9.91 -20.28
N ILE A 154 2.85 10.55 -19.87
CA ILE A 154 3.42 11.70 -20.57
C ILE A 154 4.63 11.28 -21.41
N LEU A 155 5.59 10.54 -20.81
CA LEU A 155 6.78 10.11 -21.52
C LEU A 155 6.60 8.81 -22.31
N ASN A 156 5.48 8.10 -22.11
CA ASN A 156 5.20 6.76 -22.65
C ASN A 156 6.28 5.72 -22.29
N GLU A 157 6.90 5.89 -21.14
CA GLU A 157 7.93 4.99 -20.60
C GLU A 157 7.30 4.07 -19.54
N LYS A 158 7.53 2.75 -19.68
CA LYS A 158 6.98 1.71 -18.78
C LYS A 158 8.08 0.85 -18.19
N LYS A 159 9.29 1.40 -18.09
CA LYS A 159 10.50 0.67 -17.65
C LYS A 159 10.99 1.22 -16.31
N GLY A 160 12.01 0.55 -15.77
CA GLY A 160 12.67 0.92 -14.54
C GLY A 160 12.04 0.30 -13.28
N PRO A 161 12.76 0.31 -12.17
CA PRO A 161 12.28 -0.18 -10.88
C PRO A 161 11.27 0.80 -10.27
N PRO A 162 10.42 0.37 -9.33
CA PRO A 162 9.69 1.30 -8.48
C PRO A 162 10.64 2.04 -7.55
N PRO A 163 10.23 3.17 -6.95
CA PRO A 163 11.04 3.83 -5.94
C PRO A 163 11.32 2.88 -4.77
N GLU A 164 12.57 2.86 -4.33
CA GLU A 164 12.94 2.05 -3.18
C GLU A 164 12.26 2.58 -1.91
N ILE A 165 12.04 1.69 -0.96
CA ILE A 165 11.56 2.05 0.35
C ILE A 165 12.57 1.59 1.39
N ASN A 166 13.08 2.55 2.14
CA ASN A 166 13.95 2.27 3.26
C ASN A 166 13.10 2.22 4.54
N LEU A 167 12.94 1.03 5.09
CA LEU A 167 12.20 0.84 6.33
C LEU A 167 12.98 1.29 7.57
N PHE A 168 14.29 1.55 7.46
CA PHE A 168 15.17 1.83 8.59
C PHE A 168 15.52 3.32 8.77
N ASN A 169 14.95 4.21 7.96
CA ASN A 169 15.16 5.67 8.02
C ASN A 169 13.85 6.42 8.23
#